data_44b2235113eb263d75b68f15fae1e3d9
#
_entry.id   44b2235113eb263d75b68f15fae1e3d9
#
_cell.length_a   1.000
_cell.length_b   1.000
_cell.length_c   1.000
_cell.angle_alpha   90.00
_cell.angle_beta   90.00
_cell.angle_gamma   90.00
#
_symmetry.space_group_name_H-M   'P 1'
#
loop_
_entity.id
_entity.type
_entity.pdbx_description
1 polymer ?
#
loop_
_entity_poly.entity_id
_entity_poly.type
_entity_poly.pdbx_seq_one_letter_code
_entity_poly.pdbx_strand_id
1 'polypeptide(L)'
;HTAEVARQAGLRLRTVYFGGGTPTSITAEQLKKLTDCVAEHFDLSEVWEYTIEAGRPDTITREKLQVIRDAGVTRISINPQTFNDDVLRFVGRKHPAQAVVDCYEMARELGFDNINMDIIAGLPTDTLDSFRHTVERLLELGPENITVHTLSVKRSADLSGEKAVDLSSLTGDVTEMVDYAQRRLMENGYEPYYLYRQRNILDNLENTGYCKPGKEGLYNVYI
;
A
#
# COMPACT_ATOMS: atom_id res chain seq x y z
N HIS A 1 -23.52 -12.76 11.32
CA HIS A 1 -24.23 -11.69 12.05
C HIS A 1 -24.18 -10.36 11.28
N THR A 2 -23.00 -9.82 10.94
CA THR A 2 -22.88 -8.53 10.22
C THR A 2 -23.62 -8.53 8.88
N ALA A 3 -23.51 -9.60 8.09
CA ALA A 3 -24.23 -9.73 6.83
C ALA A 3 -25.75 -9.71 7.01
N GLU A 4 -26.27 -10.35 8.08
CA GLU A 4 -27.68 -10.34 8.41
C GLU A 4 -28.16 -8.93 8.79
N VAL A 5 -27.39 -8.20 9.61
CA VAL A 5 -27.70 -6.82 9.97
C VAL A 5 -27.70 -5.91 8.74
N ALA A 6 -26.70 -6.05 7.87
CA ALA A 6 -26.61 -5.28 6.62
C ALA A 6 -27.85 -5.52 5.72
N ARG A 7 -28.28 -6.79 5.58
CA ARG A 7 -29.47 -7.15 4.80
C ARG A 7 -30.76 -6.58 5.39
N GLN A 8 -30.94 -6.69 6.71
CA GLN A 8 -32.10 -6.13 7.40
C GLN A 8 -32.16 -4.59 7.31
N ALA A 9 -30.98 -3.95 7.29
CA ALA A 9 -30.88 -2.50 7.12
C ALA A 9 -30.96 -2.04 5.64
N GLY A 10 -31.10 -2.96 4.69
CA GLY A 10 -31.15 -2.64 3.26
C GLY A 10 -29.85 -2.04 2.70
N LEU A 11 -28.72 -2.32 3.37
CA LEU A 11 -27.41 -1.80 2.94
C LEU A 11 -26.89 -2.57 1.71
N ARG A 12 -26.28 -1.83 0.79
CA ARG A 12 -25.62 -2.39 -0.40
C ARG A 12 -24.14 -2.09 -0.35
N LEU A 13 -23.31 -3.11 -0.55
CA LEU A 13 -21.86 -2.94 -0.60
C LEU A 13 -21.45 -2.28 -1.91
N ARG A 14 -20.61 -1.26 -1.83
CA ARG A 14 -19.93 -0.62 -2.96
C ARG A 14 -18.45 -0.92 -2.98
N THR A 15 -17.85 -1.10 -1.82
CA THR A 15 -16.45 -1.46 -1.67
C THR A 15 -16.29 -2.60 -0.68
N VAL A 16 -15.31 -3.47 -0.94
CA VAL A 16 -14.83 -4.49 -0.01
C VAL A 16 -13.33 -4.29 0.14
N TYR A 17 -12.86 -4.23 1.37
CA TYR A 17 -11.45 -3.98 1.65
C TYR A 17 -10.91 -4.92 2.72
N PHE A 18 -9.90 -5.70 2.36
CA PHE A 18 -9.13 -6.53 3.28
C PHE A 18 -7.79 -5.85 3.56
N GLY A 19 -7.68 -5.27 4.72
CA GLY A 19 -6.48 -4.62 5.21
C GLY A 19 -6.13 -5.07 6.62
N GLY A 20 -5.29 -4.31 7.29
CA GLY A 20 -4.84 -4.56 8.65
C GLY A 20 -3.44 -5.17 8.68
N GLY A 21 -3.20 -6.36 9.23
CA GLY A 21 -1.88 -6.97 9.28
C GLY A 21 -1.27 -7.18 7.88
N THR A 22 -1.19 -8.40 7.44
CA THR A 22 -0.85 -8.72 6.04
C THR A 22 -1.76 -9.85 5.60
N PRO A 23 -2.81 -9.60 4.81
CA PRO A 23 -3.75 -10.64 4.38
C PRO A 23 -3.07 -11.84 3.72
N THR A 24 -1.99 -11.63 3.00
CA THR A 24 -1.21 -12.71 2.37
C THR A 24 -0.29 -13.47 3.34
N SER A 25 -0.29 -13.16 4.63
CA SER A 25 0.46 -13.94 5.64
C SER A 25 -0.14 -15.32 5.91
N ILE A 26 -1.43 -15.50 5.62
CA ILE A 26 -2.12 -16.78 5.71
C ILE A 26 -1.89 -17.64 4.44
N THR A 27 -2.26 -18.93 4.50
CA THR A 27 -2.12 -19.82 3.34
C THR A 27 -3.12 -19.48 2.22
N ALA A 28 -2.85 -19.95 1.00
CA ALA A 28 -3.77 -19.77 -0.12
C ALA A 28 -5.15 -20.41 0.16
N GLU A 29 -5.18 -21.58 0.81
CA GLU A 29 -6.42 -22.24 1.23
C GLU A 29 -7.20 -21.39 2.24
N GLN A 30 -6.53 -20.82 3.24
CA GLN A 30 -7.17 -19.94 4.22
C GLN A 30 -7.69 -18.66 3.58
N LEU A 31 -6.91 -18.08 2.67
CA LEU A 31 -7.31 -16.90 1.91
C LEU A 31 -8.55 -17.18 1.05
N LYS A 32 -8.57 -18.34 0.38
CA LYS A 32 -9.75 -18.79 -0.36
C LYS A 32 -10.98 -18.93 0.53
N LYS A 33 -10.85 -19.60 1.67
CA LYS A 33 -11.97 -19.74 2.64
C LYS A 33 -12.50 -18.38 3.10
N LEU A 34 -11.61 -17.40 3.29
CA LEU A 34 -12.01 -16.06 3.70
C LEU A 34 -12.80 -15.34 2.60
N THR A 35 -12.31 -15.39 1.36
CA THR A 35 -13.00 -14.76 0.22
C THR A 35 -14.32 -15.46 -0.12
N ASP A 36 -14.36 -16.80 -0.08
CA ASP A 36 -15.58 -17.59 -0.26
C ASP A 36 -16.64 -17.21 0.80
N CYS A 37 -16.23 -17.09 2.06
CA CYS A 37 -17.13 -16.70 3.16
C CYS A 37 -17.75 -15.30 2.93
N VAL A 38 -16.98 -14.36 2.39
CA VAL A 38 -17.54 -13.05 2.03
C VAL A 38 -18.55 -13.18 0.89
N ALA A 39 -18.22 -13.93 -0.16
CA ALA A 39 -19.12 -14.14 -1.31
C ALA A 39 -20.41 -14.90 -0.93
N GLU A 40 -20.34 -15.83 0.03
CA GLU A 40 -21.52 -16.55 0.52
C GLU A 40 -22.48 -15.68 1.35
N HIS A 41 -21.95 -14.70 2.08
CA HIS A 41 -22.73 -13.98 3.06
C HIS A 41 -23.14 -12.57 2.61
N PHE A 42 -22.44 -11.99 1.65
CA PHE A 42 -22.71 -10.66 1.14
C PHE A 42 -23.01 -10.69 -0.36
N ASP A 43 -23.94 -9.86 -0.79
CA ASP A 43 -24.17 -9.63 -2.21
C ASP A 43 -23.07 -8.71 -2.76
N LEU A 44 -22.21 -9.27 -3.61
CA LEU A 44 -21.10 -8.56 -4.25
C LEU A 44 -21.45 -8.04 -5.65
N SER A 45 -22.67 -8.23 -6.13
CA SER A 45 -23.08 -7.86 -7.50
C SER A 45 -22.99 -6.36 -7.80
N GLU A 46 -23.08 -5.53 -6.77
CA GLU A 46 -22.98 -4.07 -6.88
C GLU A 46 -21.67 -3.50 -6.32
N VAL A 47 -20.67 -4.37 -6.06
CA VAL A 47 -19.35 -3.94 -5.59
C VAL A 47 -18.54 -3.39 -6.76
N TRP A 48 -18.11 -2.15 -6.64
CA TRP A 48 -17.29 -1.45 -7.64
C TRP A 48 -15.80 -1.67 -7.43
N GLU A 49 -15.38 -1.82 -6.18
CA GLU A 49 -13.99 -2.09 -5.83
C GLU A 49 -13.92 -3.17 -4.76
N TYR A 50 -13.14 -4.21 -5.06
CA TYR A 50 -12.75 -5.23 -4.10
C TYR A 50 -11.23 -5.20 -3.96
N THR A 51 -10.73 -4.71 -2.83
CA THR A 51 -9.31 -4.53 -2.55
C THR A 51 -8.80 -5.55 -1.53
N ILE A 52 -7.63 -6.13 -1.80
CA ILE A 52 -6.86 -6.91 -0.82
C ILE A 52 -5.44 -6.34 -0.74
N GLU A 53 -5.00 -5.99 0.48
CA GLU A 53 -3.61 -5.64 0.75
C GLU A 53 -2.74 -6.91 0.65
N ALA A 54 -2.11 -7.16 -0.50
CA ALA A 54 -1.11 -8.19 -0.62
C ALA A 54 0.15 -7.82 0.19
N GLY A 55 0.43 -6.53 0.27
CA GLY A 55 1.33 -5.89 1.24
C GLY A 55 2.79 -6.27 1.02
N ARG A 56 3.27 -7.29 1.73
CA ARG A 56 4.69 -7.63 1.81
C ARG A 56 5.09 -8.65 0.75
N PRO A 57 6.13 -8.39 -0.07
CA PRO A 57 6.61 -9.32 -1.10
C PRO A 57 6.95 -10.73 -0.58
N ASP A 58 7.51 -10.82 0.63
CA ASP A 58 7.89 -12.10 1.24
C ASP A 58 6.69 -13.00 1.62
N THR A 59 5.47 -12.49 1.54
CA THR A 59 4.24 -13.25 1.80
C THR A 59 3.42 -13.52 0.54
N ILE A 60 3.77 -12.90 -0.59
CA ILE A 60 3.09 -13.03 -1.87
C ILE A 60 3.59 -14.28 -2.60
N THR A 61 2.67 -15.08 -3.11
CA THR A 61 2.97 -16.19 -4.02
C THR A 61 2.00 -16.18 -5.20
N ARG A 62 2.38 -16.78 -6.32
CA ARG A 62 1.50 -16.90 -7.50
C ARG A 62 0.17 -17.57 -7.15
N GLU A 63 0.21 -18.61 -6.33
CA GLU A 63 -0.99 -19.32 -5.87
C GLU A 63 -1.95 -18.38 -5.12
N LYS A 64 -1.43 -17.57 -4.19
CA LYS A 64 -2.25 -16.60 -3.44
C LYS A 64 -2.81 -15.50 -4.34
N LEU A 65 -2.01 -14.97 -5.26
CA LEU A 65 -2.49 -13.98 -6.22
C LEU A 65 -3.56 -14.57 -7.14
N GLN A 66 -3.44 -15.84 -7.54
CA GLN A 66 -4.47 -16.53 -8.32
C GLN A 66 -5.78 -16.64 -7.53
N VAL A 67 -5.72 -17.07 -6.25
CA VAL A 67 -6.89 -17.13 -5.36
C VAL A 67 -7.56 -15.75 -5.23
N ILE A 68 -6.77 -14.70 -5.06
CA ILE A 68 -7.27 -13.32 -4.98
C ILE A 68 -7.96 -12.92 -6.30
N ARG A 69 -7.35 -13.27 -7.42
CA ARG A 69 -7.91 -12.96 -8.75
C ARG A 69 -9.23 -13.71 -8.99
N ASP A 70 -9.27 -15.01 -8.69
CA ASP A 70 -10.44 -15.86 -8.87
C ASP A 70 -11.62 -15.43 -7.97
N ALA A 71 -11.33 -14.81 -6.82
CA ALA A 71 -12.34 -14.23 -5.93
C ALA A 71 -12.96 -12.92 -6.45
N GLY A 72 -12.54 -12.43 -7.63
CA GLY A 72 -13.07 -11.20 -8.23
C GLY A 72 -12.46 -9.92 -7.66
N VAL A 73 -11.31 -10.00 -6.97
CA VAL A 73 -10.60 -8.83 -6.47
C VAL A 73 -10.14 -7.97 -7.63
N THR A 74 -10.48 -6.69 -7.58
CA THR A 74 -10.20 -5.71 -8.64
C THR A 74 -8.98 -4.87 -8.38
N ARG A 75 -8.55 -4.76 -7.11
CA ARG A 75 -7.42 -3.93 -6.70
C ARG A 75 -6.58 -4.64 -5.64
N ILE A 76 -5.27 -4.56 -5.77
CA ILE A 76 -4.32 -5.06 -4.74
C ILE A 76 -3.31 -3.98 -4.39
N SER A 77 -2.64 -4.12 -3.24
CA SER A 77 -1.46 -3.32 -2.95
C SER A 77 -0.23 -4.19 -2.74
N ILE A 78 0.90 -3.74 -3.30
CA ILE A 78 2.23 -4.33 -3.16
C ILE A 78 3.16 -3.20 -2.69
N ASN A 79 3.64 -3.27 -1.43
CA ASN A 79 4.19 -2.11 -0.76
C ASN A 79 5.73 -2.18 -0.64
N PRO A 80 6.50 -1.51 -1.51
CA PRO A 80 7.96 -1.49 -1.44
C PRO A 80 8.48 -0.78 -0.19
N GLN A 81 7.84 0.27 0.26
CA GLN A 81 8.30 1.25 1.24
C GLN A 81 9.50 2.08 0.75
N THR A 82 10.50 1.45 0.18
CA THR A 82 11.66 2.01 -0.52
C THR A 82 12.26 0.95 -1.47
N PHE A 83 13.03 1.38 -2.46
CA PHE A 83 13.85 0.50 -3.30
C PHE A 83 15.32 0.45 -2.89
N ASN A 84 15.65 0.92 -1.68
CA ASN A 84 16.99 0.84 -1.11
C ASN A 84 17.12 -0.37 -0.18
N ASP A 85 17.93 -1.36 -0.57
CA ASP A 85 18.11 -2.60 0.19
C ASP A 85 18.73 -2.38 1.57
N ASP A 86 19.60 -1.37 1.74
CA ASP A 86 20.21 -1.06 3.04
C ASP A 86 19.16 -0.50 4.01
N VAL A 87 18.30 0.40 3.51
CA VAL A 87 17.18 0.94 4.28
C VAL A 87 16.19 -0.17 4.63
N LEU A 88 15.81 -1.03 3.66
CA LEU A 88 14.94 -2.18 3.91
C LEU A 88 15.48 -3.07 5.04
N ARG A 89 16.77 -3.42 5.00
CA ARG A 89 17.41 -4.20 6.06
C ARG A 89 17.39 -3.50 7.41
N PHE A 90 17.65 -2.19 7.42
CA PHE A 90 17.65 -1.41 8.65
C PHE A 90 16.27 -1.39 9.31
N VAL A 91 15.21 -1.21 8.54
CA VAL A 91 13.81 -1.20 9.05
C VAL A 91 13.22 -2.62 9.25
N GLY A 92 14.05 -3.66 9.17
CA GLY A 92 13.65 -5.04 9.47
C GLY A 92 12.85 -5.74 8.38
N ARG A 93 12.91 -5.25 7.14
CA ARG A 93 12.35 -5.96 5.98
C ARG A 93 13.31 -7.07 5.54
N LYS A 94 12.78 -8.28 5.32
CA LYS A 94 13.59 -9.48 5.01
C LYS A 94 13.74 -9.74 3.51
N HIS A 95 13.11 -8.95 2.67
CA HIS A 95 13.14 -9.09 1.22
C HIS A 95 13.99 -7.99 0.57
N PRO A 96 14.65 -8.24 -0.54
CA PRO A 96 15.29 -7.22 -1.37
C PRO A 96 14.27 -6.42 -2.16
N ALA A 97 14.66 -5.26 -2.66
CA ALA A 97 13.83 -4.42 -3.53
C ALA A 97 13.38 -5.16 -4.81
N GLN A 98 14.22 -6.02 -5.37
CA GLN A 98 13.89 -6.83 -6.55
C GLN A 98 12.65 -7.71 -6.32
N ALA A 99 12.44 -8.24 -5.11
CA ALA A 99 11.27 -9.06 -4.81
C ALA A 99 9.94 -8.29 -4.98
N VAL A 100 9.95 -6.96 -4.81
CA VAL A 100 8.78 -6.12 -5.10
C VAL A 100 8.48 -6.11 -6.60
N VAL A 101 9.52 -5.95 -7.43
CA VAL A 101 9.40 -5.97 -8.89
C VAL A 101 8.86 -7.32 -9.36
N ASP A 102 9.44 -8.41 -8.85
CA ASP A 102 9.01 -9.78 -9.21
C ASP A 102 7.53 -10.02 -8.84
N CYS A 103 7.09 -9.55 -7.68
CA CYS A 103 5.68 -9.63 -7.26
C CYS A 103 4.76 -8.76 -8.13
N TYR A 104 5.21 -7.57 -8.50
CA TYR A 104 4.47 -6.68 -9.38
C TYR A 104 4.29 -7.29 -10.78
N GLU A 105 5.35 -7.80 -11.37
CA GLU A 105 5.32 -8.46 -12.68
C GLU A 105 4.41 -9.70 -12.64
N MET A 106 4.52 -10.53 -11.60
CA MET A 106 3.65 -11.68 -11.38
C MET A 106 2.18 -11.28 -11.29
N ALA A 107 1.86 -10.18 -10.61
CA ALA A 107 0.50 -9.67 -10.52
C ALA A 107 -0.02 -9.18 -11.89
N ARG A 108 0.82 -8.50 -12.67
CA ARG A 108 0.50 -8.09 -14.04
C ARG A 108 0.22 -9.28 -14.96
N GLU A 109 1.04 -10.33 -14.90
CA GLU A 109 0.82 -11.57 -15.65
C GLU A 109 -0.53 -12.23 -15.32
N LEU A 110 -0.98 -12.13 -14.08
CA LEU A 110 -2.30 -12.61 -13.63
C LEU A 110 -3.45 -11.66 -13.95
N GLY A 111 -3.16 -10.55 -14.64
CA GLY A 111 -4.17 -9.62 -15.14
C GLY A 111 -4.65 -8.58 -14.12
N PHE A 112 -3.91 -8.31 -13.05
CA PHE A 112 -4.21 -7.16 -12.19
C PHE A 112 -3.83 -5.87 -12.90
N ASP A 113 -4.79 -4.98 -13.09
CA ASP A 113 -4.67 -3.68 -13.77
C ASP A 113 -4.96 -2.48 -12.85
N ASN A 114 -5.09 -2.73 -11.56
CA ASN A 114 -5.19 -1.71 -10.52
C ASN A 114 -4.34 -2.13 -9.31
N ILE A 115 -3.09 -1.69 -9.31
CA ILE A 115 -2.10 -1.99 -8.27
C ILE A 115 -1.71 -0.69 -7.58
N ASN A 116 -1.81 -0.69 -6.24
CA ASN A 116 -1.28 0.37 -5.40
C ASN A 116 0.10 0.00 -4.86
N MET A 117 1.00 0.97 -4.78
CA MET A 117 2.32 0.80 -4.19
C MET A 117 2.58 1.92 -3.18
N ASP A 118 2.91 1.55 -1.93
CA ASP A 118 3.19 2.51 -0.86
C ASP A 118 4.69 2.72 -0.69
N ILE A 119 5.10 3.99 -0.54
CA ILE A 119 6.46 4.39 -0.15
C ILE A 119 6.41 5.28 1.09
N ILE A 120 7.53 5.35 1.81
CA ILE A 120 7.64 6.13 3.04
C ILE A 120 8.80 7.13 2.91
N ALA A 121 8.49 8.42 2.99
CA ALA A 121 9.47 9.48 3.14
C ALA A 121 9.97 9.56 4.59
N GLY A 122 11.27 9.76 4.77
CA GLY A 122 11.90 9.90 6.08
C GLY A 122 12.19 8.59 6.80
N LEU A 123 12.31 7.47 6.09
CA LEU A 123 12.80 6.22 6.70
C LEU A 123 14.20 6.42 7.29
N PRO A 124 14.49 5.82 8.48
CA PRO A 124 15.81 5.90 9.07
C PRO A 124 16.89 5.42 8.08
N THR A 125 17.98 6.14 8.01
CA THR A 125 19.12 5.91 7.10
C THR A 125 18.84 6.16 5.62
N ASP A 126 17.60 6.50 5.25
CA ASP A 126 17.29 6.89 3.87
C ASP A 126 17.81 8.31 3.60
N THR A 127 18.17 8.57 2.35
CA THR A 127 18.64 9.87 1.88
C THR A 127 17.70 10.41 0.81
N LEU A 128 17.76 11.71 0.58
CA LEU A 128 16.99 12.34 -0.49
C LEU A 128 17.26 11.69 -1.86
N ASP A 129 18.52 11.40 -2.18
CA ASP A 129 18.88 10.78 -3.45
C ASP A 129 18.38 9.33 -3.56
N SER A 130 18.40 8.58 -2.47
CA SER A 130 17.83 7.23 -2.40
C SER A 130 16.31 7.25 -2.53
N PHE A 131 15.65 8.21 -1.89
CA PHE A 131 14.21 8.39 -2.03
C PHE A 131 13.82 8.82 -3.46
N ARG A 132 14.59 9.73 -4.07
CA ARG A 132 14.41 10.09 -5.49
C ARG A 132 14.51 8.86 -6.38
N HIS A 133 15.53 8.01 -6.18
CA HIS A 133 15.65 6.75 -6.90
C HIS A 133 14.40 5.87 -6.71
N THR A 134 13.86 5.78 -5.50
CA THR A 134 12.64 5.03 -5.20
C THR A 134 11.45 5.56 -6.01
N VAL A 135 11.26 6.87 -6.09
CA VAL A 135 10.18 7.48 -6.89
C VAL A 135 10.34 7.18 -8.38
N GLU A 136 11.56 7.32 -8.93
CA GLU A 136 11.81 7.03 -10.35
C GLU A 136 11.56 5.54 -10.68
N ARG A 137 11.97 4.62 -9.80
CA ARG A 137 11.67 3.18 -9.97
C ARG A 137 10.17 2.90 -9.98
N LEU A 138 9.38 3.57 -9.14
CA LEU A 138 7.92 3.47 -9.18
C LEU A 138 7.34 3.97 -10.50
N LEU A 139 7.84 5.10 -11.00
CA LEU A 139 7.40 5.66 -12.27
C LEU A 139 7.71 4.72 -13.45
N GLU A 140 8.87 4.05 -13.43
CA GLU A 140 9.22 3.02 -14.42
C GLU A 140 8.28 1.81 -14.38
N LEU A 141 7.90 1.34 -13.19
CA LEU A 141 6.92 0.26 -13.03
C LEU A 141 5.53 0.69 -13.46
N GLY A 142 5.16 1.93 -13.20
CA GLY A 142 3.92 2.55 -13.63
C GLY A 142 2.66 1.95 -12.99
N PRO A 143 2.58 1.72 -11.67
CA PRO A 143 1.36 1.27 -11.01
C PRO A 143 0.22 2.28 -11.21
N GLU A 144 -1.01 1.89 -10.97
CA GLU A 144 -2.16 2.79 -11.10
C GLU A 144 -2.29 3.74 -9.93
N ASN A 145 -1.81 3.31 -8.75
CA ASN A 145 -1.87 4.09 -7.52
C ASN A 145 -0.51 4.09 -6.81
N ILE A 146 -0.14 5.22 -6.23
CA ILE A 146 1.04 5.38 -5.38
C ILE A 146 0.62 6.15 -4.14
N THR A 147 0.89 5.58 -2.95
CA THR A 147 0.70 6.32 -1.71
C THR A 147 2.05 6.73 -1.14
N VAL A 148 2.24 8.02 -0.95
CA VAL A 148 3.42 8.60 -0.30
C VAL A 148 3.08 8.82 1.17
N HIS A 149 3.65 7.98 2.02
CA HIS A 149 3.56 8.14 3.47
C HIS A 149 4.74 8.96 3.97
N THR A 150 4.50 9.72 5.02
CA THR A 150 5.56 10.32 5.84
C THR A 150 5.74 9.48 7.10
N LEU A 151 6.98 9.22 7.49
CA LEU A 151 7.28 8.42 8.67
C LEU A 151 6.56 9.00 9.90
N SER A 152 5.84 8.13 10.61
CA SER A 152 5.24 8.43 11.90
C SER A 152 5.91 7.58 12.98
N VAL A 153 6.51 8.23 13.97
CA VAL A 153 7.22 7.53 15.06
C VAL A 153 6.27 7.23 16.19
N LYS A 154 5.96 5.95 16.38
CA LYS A 154 5.19 5.50 17.54
C LYS A 154 6.12 5.34 18.75
N ARG A 155 5.65 5.71 19.95
CA ARG A 155 6.40 5.57 21.22
C ARG A 155 6.82 4.14 21.55
N SER A 156 6.19 3.14 20.93
CA SER A 156 6.47 1.70 21.12
C SER A 156 7.26 1.09 19.96
N ALA A 157 7.79 1.90 19.02
CA ALA A 157 8.64 1.35 17.98
C ALA A 157 10.01 1.01 18.57
N ASP A 158 10.61 -0.12 18.15
CA ASP A 158 11.96 -0.57 18.54
C ASP A 158 13.09 0.40 18.14
N LEU A 159 12.73 1.57 17.58
CA LEU A 159 13.61 2.69 17.32
C LEU A 159 13.95 3.51 18.58
N SER A 160 13.36 3.18 19.75
CA SER A 160 13.66 3.75 21.06
C SER A 160 14.70 2.87 21.78
N GLY A 161 15.95 3.01 21.46
CA GLY A 161 17.04 2.25 22.08
C GLY A 161 18.38 2.61 21.44
N GLU A 162 19.33 1.68 21.39
CA GLU A 162 20.65 1.89 20.74
C GLU A 162 20.55 2.24 19.23
N LYS A 163 19.37 2.04 18.61
CA LYS A 163 19.01 2.46 17.25
C LYS A 163 18.21 3.77 17.20
N ALA A 164 18.20 4.57 18.26
CA ALA A 164 17.52 5.86 18.27
C ALA A 164 18.15 6.75 17.20
N VAL A 165 17.45 6.94 16.10
CA VAL A 165 17.82 7.92 15.06
C VAL A 165 17.41 9.29 15.58
N ASP A 166 18.31 10.25 15.51
CA ASP A 166 17.99 11.66 15.79
C ASP A 166 17.04 12.16 14.69
N LEU A 167 15.77 12.10 14.98
CA LEU A 167 14.70 12.48 14.04
C LEU A 167 14.70 14.00 13.76
N SER A 168 15.33 14.81 14.63
CA SER A 168 15.41 16.25 14.42
C SER A 168 16.31 16.63 13.25
N SER A 169 17.26 15.76 12.89
CA SER A 169 18.14 15.94 11.74
C SER A 169 17.49 15.56 10.39
N LEU A 170 16.36 14.87 10.41
CA LEU A 170 15.67 14.36 9.20
C LEU A 170 14.59 15.31 8.66
N THR A 171 14.17 16.33 9.41
CA THR A 171 12.97 17.11 9.10
C THR A 171 13.06 17.86 7.77
N GLY A 172 14.16 18.56 7.48
CA GLY A 172 14.31 19.30 6.22
C GLY A 172 14.32 18.41 4.98
N ASP A 173 14.98 17.26 5.08
CA ASP A 173 15.08 16.30 3.98
C ASP A 173 13.72 15.63 3.69
N VAL A 174 12.89 15.40 4.71
CA VAL A 174 11.57 14.76 4.54
C VAL A 174 10.61 15.63 3.77
N THR A 175 10.59 16.94 4.05
CA THR A 175 9.78 17.89 3.27
C THR A 175 10.21 17.89 1.80
N GLU A 176 11.51 17.91 1.53
CA GLU A 176 12.04 17.87 0.16
C GLU A 176 11.73 16.53 -0.55
N MET A 177 11.74 15.41 0.19
CA MET A 177 11.31 14.09 -0.33
C MET A 177 9.85 14.13 -0.78
N VAL A 178 8.94 14.64 0.07
CA VAL A 178 7.50 14.70 -0.23
C VAL A 178 7.25 15.65 -1.42
N ASP A 179 7.87 16.82 -1.43
CA ASP A 179 7.75 17.78 -2.53
C ASP A 179 8.28 17.20 -3.85
N TYR A 180 9.39 16.46 -3.80
CA TYR A 180 9.92 15.75 -4.97
C TYR A 180 8.94 14.73 -5.50
N ALA A 181 8.40 13.85 -4.62
CA ALA A 181 7.44 12.83 -5.01
C ALA A 181 6.19 13.45 -5.63
N GLN A 182 5.60 14.47 -4.98
CA GLN A 182 4.43 15.17 -5.50
C GLN A 182 4.68 15.72 -6.90
N ARG A 183 5.75 16.48 -7.11
CA ARG A 183 6.08 17.06 -8.41
C ARG A 183 6.26 15.98 -9.47
N ARG A 184 7.08 14.95 -9.19
CA ARG A 184 7.38 13.90 -10.17
C ARG A 184 6.17 13.07 -10.54
N LEU A 185 5.31 12.74 -9.58
CA LEU A 185 4.07 12.01 -9.83
C LEU A 185 3.11 12.84 -10.69
N MET A 186 2.90 14.12 -10.37
CA MET A 186 2.03 14.99 -11.16
C MET A 186 2.56 15.22 -12.58
N GLU A 187 3.87 15.39 -12.77
CA GLU A 187 4.51 15.49 -14.09
C GLU A 187 4.30 14.23 -14.94
N ASN A 188 4.07 13.08 -14.30
CA ASN A 188 3.85 11.79 -14.95
C ASN A 188 2.35 11.36 -14.99
N GLY A 189 1.44 12.31 -14.80
CA GLY A 189 0.00 12.11 -15.00
C GLY A 189 -0.72 11.44 -13.82
N TYR A 190 -0.11 11.41 -12.63
CA TYR A 190 -0.81 11.03 -11.42
C TYR A 190 -1.47 12.26 -10.79
N GLU A 191 -2.65 12.07 -10.23
CA GLU A 191 -3.41 13.11 -9.53
C GLU A 191 -3.57 12.74 -8.06
N PRO A 192 -3.39 13.69 -7.10
CA PRO A 192 -3.70 13.44 -5.70
C PRO A 192 -5.23 13.29 -5.56
N TYR A 193 -5.70 12.24 -4.88
CA TYR A 193 -7.13 11.99 -4.74
C TYR A 193 -7.60 11.86 -3.30
N TYR A 194 -6.71 11.52 -2.36
CA TYR A 194 -6.99 11.58 -0.94
C TYR A 194 -5.74 11.91 -0.15
N LEU A 195 -5.95 12.47 1.05
CA LEU A 195 -4.88 12.73 2.00
C LEU A 195 -5.38 12.50 3.43
N TYR A 196 -4.48 12.06 4.28
CA TYR A 196 -4.77 11.89 5.70
C TYR A 196 -3.53 12.14 6.55
N ARG A 197 -3.76 12.53 7.81
CA ARG A 197 -2.69 12.82 8.76
C ARG A 197 -2.69 11.81 9.90
N GLN A 198 -1.54 11.24 10.18
CA GLN A 198 -1.32 10.41 11.37
C GLN A 198 -0.79 11.24 12.55
N ARG A 199 -1.03 10.75 13.77
CA ARG A 199 -0.40 11.33 14.97
C ARG A 199 1.12 11.13 14.90
N ASN A 200 1.90 12.14 15.36
CA ASN A 200 3.36 12.12 15.42
C ASN A 200 4.04 11.89 14.07
N ILE A 201 3.43 12.38 13.00
CA ILE A 201 4.06 12.43 11.69
C ILE A 201 5.13 13.53 11.68
N LEU A 202 6.25 13.30 10.98
CA LEU A 202 7.32 14.26 10.87
C LEU A 202 6.82 15.54 10.16
N ASP A 203 7.25 16.71 10.64
CA ASP A 203 6.98 18.06 10.09
C ASP A 203 5.50 18.41 9.86
N ASN A 204 4.56 17.71 10.53
CA ASN A 204 3.13 17.86 10.28
C ASN A 204 2.72 17.62 8.81
N LEU A 205 3.52 16.90 8.06
CA LEU A 205 3.23 16.53 6.68
C LEU A 205 2.01 15.59 6.61
N GLU A 206 1.49 15.40 5.42
CA GLU A 206 0.34 14.54 5.17
C GLU A 206 0.76 13.31 4.37
N ASN A 207 0.04 12.21 4.55
CA ASN A 207 0.13 11.07 3.66
C ASN A 207 -0.82 11.32 2.49
N THR A 208 -0.33 11.19 1.28
CA THR A 208 -1.12 11.51 0.08
C THR A 208 -1.16 10.30 -0.85
N GLY A 209 -2.36 9.92 -1.25
CA GLY A 209 -2.58 8.94 -2.31
C GLY A 209 -2.70 9.63 -3.66
N TYR A 210 -1.93 9.15 -4.62
CA TYR A 210 -1.92 9.58 -6.00
C TYR A 210 -2.41 8.43 -6.89
N CYS A 211 -3.15 8.76 -7.95
CA CYS A 211 -3.59 7.75 -8.92
C CYS A 211 -3.56 8.28 -10.35
N LYS A 212 -3.54 7.36 -11.31
CA LYS A 212 -3.89 7.69 -12.69
C LYS A 212 -5.39 7.98 -12.78
N PRO A 213 -5.85 8.89 -13.65
CA PRO A 213 -7.26 9.22 -13.78
C PRO A 213 -8.17 7.99 -13.94
N GLY A 214 -9.23 7.90 -13.14
CA GLY A 214 -10.18 6.79 -13.14
C GLY A 214 -9.69 5.52 -12.43
N LYS A 215 -8.60 5.62 -11.65
CA LYS A 215 -8.04 4.52 -10.86
C LYS A 215 -7.99 4.84 -9.35
N GLU A 216 -8.80 5.77 -8.89
CA GLU A 216 -8.92 6.15 -7.49
C GLU A 216 -9.28 4.91 -6.64
N GLY A 217 -8.67 4.77 -5.47
CA GLY A 217 -9.07 3.76 -4.49
C GLY A 217 -10.40 4.16 -3.86
N LEU A 218 -11.49 3.53 -4.28
CA LEU A 218 -12.84 3.95 -3.90
C LEU A 218 -13.10 3.80 -2.40
N TYR A 219 -12.49 2.80 -1.76
CA TYR A 219 -12.57 2.66 -0.31
C TYR A 219 -12.09 3.93 0.39
N ASN A 220 -10.98 4.52 -0.04
CA ASN A 220 -10.42 5.73 0.55
C ASN A 220 -11.26 7.00 0.26
N VAL A 221 -12.07 6.97 -0.81
CA VAL A 221 -12.95 8.10 -1.18
C VAL A 221 -14.25 8.09 -0.37
N TYR A 222 -14.72 6.89 0.05
CA TYR A 222 -16.03 6.74 0.68
C TYR A 222 -16.01 6.60 2.21
N ILE A 223 -14.86 6.51 2.86
CA ILE A 223 -14.75 6.42 4.34
C ILE A 223 -14.63 7.78 5.02
#